data_813124c8b8b354caf235601f4a241bb4
#
_entry.id   813124c8b8b354caf235601f4a241bb4
#
_cell.length_a   1.000
_cell.length_b   1.000
_cell.length_c   1.000
_cell.angle_alpha   90.00
_cell.angle_beta   90.00
_cell.angle_gamma   90.00
#
_symmetry.space_group_name_H-M   'P 1'
#
loop_
_entity.id
_entity.type
_entity.pdbx_description
1 polymer ?
#
loop_
_entity_poly.entity_id
_entity_poly.type
_entity_poly.pdbx_seq_one_letter_code
_entity_poly.pdbx_strand_id
1 'polypeptide(L)'
;MPHTIIETKFNNEESIGFVIKSTPDSNAFKRGTSLIREALDSGASVYVYLLDDAVEDLRGNSFQTLQTLGAKVCVCALALDEKGIECPDSMVPSGLTMMSDIMLHSHRVFLFN
;
A
#
# COMPACT_ATOMS: atom_id res chain seq x y z
N MET A 1 -22.25 -3.72 -20.35
CA MET A 1 -21.74 -3.75 -19.87
C MET A 1 -21.10 -3.87 -19.04
N PRO A 2 -20.94 -4.16 -18.81
CA PRO A 2 -20.34 -4.14 -17.84
C PRO A 2 -19.19 -4.25 -17.50
N HIS A 3 -18.90 -4.33 -17.58
CA HIS A 3 -17.90 -4.16 -17.51
C HIS A 3 -16.99 -3.91 -16.70
N THR A 4 -16.71 -4.02 -16.71
CA THR A 4 -15.88 -3.11 -16.06
C THR A 4 -15.46 -3.52 -14.71
N ILE A 5 -16.29 -4.07 -14.05
CA ILE A 5 -16.05 -4.42 -12.68
C ILE A 5 -15.02 -5.41 -12.48
N ILE A 6 -14.69 -6.05 -13.49
CA ILE A 6 -13.71 -7.05 -13.42
C ILE A 6 -12.39 -6.62 -12.92
N GLU A 7 -12.11 -5.35 -12.97
CA GLU A 7 -10.80 -4.86 -12.63
C GLU A 7 -10.39 -5.09 -11.19
N THR A 8 -11.33 -5.44 -10.34
CA THR A 8 -10.97 -5.71 -8.96
C THR A 8 -10.56 -7.15 -8.69
N LYS A 9 -10.55 -7.99 -9.74
CA LYS A 9 -10.11 -9.36 -9.55
C LYS A 9 -8.60 -9.47 -9.68
N PHE A 10 -8.01 -10.28 -8.81
CA PHE A 10 -6.56 -10.50 -8.79
C PHE A 10 -6.27 -11.98 -8.94
N ASN A 11 -5.09 -12.30 -9.46
CA ASN A 11 -4.69 -13.70 -9.54
C ASN A 11 -3.32 -13.88 -8.86
N ASN A 12 -2.96 -15.13 -8.59
CA ASN A 12 -1.79 -15.43 -7.79
C ASN A 12 -0.46 -15.24 -8.50
N GLU A 13 -0.49 -14.87 -9.78
CA GLU A 13 0.76 -14.61 -10.50
C GLU A 13 0.99 -13.12 -10.71
N GLU A 14 0.09 -12.28 -10.25
CA GLU A 14 0.23 -10.84 -10.40
C GLU A 14 1.09 -10.22 -9.32
N SER A 15 1.81 -9.17 -9.70
CA SER A 15 2.43 -8.23 -8.74
C SER A 15 1.60 -6.97 -8.76
N ILE A 16 1.14 -6.55 -7.60
CA ILE A 16 0.26 -5.39 -7.49
C ILE A 16 0.91 -4.35 -6.61
N GLY A 17 1.01 -3.13 -7.11
CA GLY A 17 1.53 -2.00 -6.36
C GLY A 17 0.41 -1.12 -5.86
N PHE A 18 0.50 -0.68 -4.61
CA PHE A 18 -0.45 0.24 -4.01
C PHE A 18 0.30 1.45 -3.49
N VAL A 19 -0.05 2.63 -3.97
CA VAL A 19 0.54 3.88 -3.50
C VAL A 19 -0.56 4.66 -2.80
N ILE A 20 -0.39 4.90 -1.51
CA ILE A 20 -1.44 5.51 -0.69
C ILE A 20 -0.93 6.80 -0.08
N LYS A 21 -1.62 7.91 -0.37
CA LYS A 21 -1.30 9.24 0.13
C LYS A 21 -2.33 9.75 1.11
N SER A 22 -3.52 9.19 1.08
CA SER A 22 -4.65 9.73 1.84
C SER A 22 -4.57 9.39 3.32
N THR A 23 -5.20 10.23 4.13
CA THR A 23 -5.24 10.02 5.58
C THR A 23 -6.04 8.75 5.91
N PRO A 24 -5.67 8.06 6.99
CA PRO A 24 -6.36 6.81 7.37
C PRO A 24 -7.87 6.93 7.56
N ASP A 25 -8.36 8.13 7.89
CA ASP A 25 -9.80 8.33 8.07
C ASP A 25 -10.59 8.42 6.77
N SER A 26 -9.90 8.58 5.64
CA SER A 26 -10.57 8.84 4.38
C SER A 26 -11.15 7.56 3.76
N ASN A 27 -12.16 7.74 2.93
CA ASN A 27 -12.72 6.63 2.18
C ASN A 27 -11.70 6.03 1.20
N ALA A 28 -10.84 6.88 0.65
CA ALA A 28 -9.80 6.41 -0.28
C ALA A 28 -8.86 5.44 0.44
N PHE A 29 -8.42 5.79 1.64
CA PHE A 29 -7.54 4.92 2.42
C PHE A 29 -8.22 3.58 2.73
N LYS A 30 -9.47 3.65 3.16
CA LYS A 30 -10.22 2.44 3.51
C LYS A 30 -10.43 1.55 2.30
N ARG A 31 -10.69 2.16 1.15
CA ARG A 31 -10.84 1.40 -0.10
C ARG A 31 -9.52 0.75 -0.49
N GLY A 32 -8.41 1.48 -0.31
CA GLY A 32 -7.09 0.95 -0.60
C GLY A 32 -6.76 -0.26 0.25
N THR A 33 -7.01 -0.19 1.55
CA THR A 33 -6.72 -1.34 2.43
C THR A 33 -7.62 -2.52 2.11
N SER A 34 -8.87 -2.28 1.72
CA SER A 34 -9.77 -3.36 1.32
C SER A 34 -9.24 -4.07 0.06
N LEU A 35 -8.79 -3.31 -0.93
CA LEU A 35 -8.25 -3.89 -2.15
C LEU A 35 -6.95 -4.65 -1.88
N ILE A 36 -6.11 -4.14 -0.98
CA ILE A 36 -4.90 -4.86 -0.59
C ILE A 36 -5.25 -6.21 -0.02
N ARG A 37 -6.26 -6.26 0.86
CA ARG A 37 -6.67 -7.51 1.47
C ARG A 37 -7.21 -8.48 0.42
N GLU A 38 -8.00 -7.99 -0.54
CA GLU A 38 -8.48 -8.85 -1.61
C GLU A 38 -7.34 -9.41 -2.45
N ALA A 39 -6.35 -8.58 -2.76
CA ALA A 39 -5.19 -9.03 -3.53
C ALA A 39 -4.41 -10.09 -2.78
N LEU A 40 -4.21 -9.88 -1.48
CA LEU A 40 -3.52 -10.87 -0.64
C LEU A 40 -4.29 -12.18 -0.58
N ASP A 41 -5.60 -12.10 -0.43
CA ASP A 41 -6.45 -13.29 -0.39
C ASP A 41 -6.38 -14.07 -1.69
N SER A 42 -6.13 -13.39 -2.79
CA SER A 42 -6.00 -14.04 -4.11
C SER A 42 -4.61 -14.64 -4.34
N GLY A 43 -3.69 -14.42 -3.42
CA GLY A 43 -2.32 -14.93 -3.56
C GLY A 43 -1.41 -14.05 -4.38
N ALA A 44 -1.83 -12.85 -4.75
CA ALA A 44 -0.97 -11.92 -5.50
C ALA A 44 0.17 -11.41 -4.63
N SER A 45 1.26 -11.01 -5.29
CA SER A 45 2.37 -10.34 -4.60
C SER A 45 2.00 -8.87 -4.44
N VAL A 46 1.96 -8.40 -3.22
CA VAL A 46 1.48 -7.05 -2.92
C VAL A 46 2.59 -6.19 -2.36
N TYR A 47 2.80 -5.05 -3.00
CA TYR A 47 3.79 -4.05 -2.59
C TYR A 47 3.06 -2.74 -2.32
N VAL A 48 3.34 -2.13 -1.16
CA VAL A 48 2.66 -0.92 -0.74
C VAL A 48 3.68 0.17 -0.47
N TYR A 49 3.39 1.38 -0.91
CA TYR A 49 4.18 2.55 -0.57
C TYR A 49 3.26 3.57 0.10
N LEU A 50 3.57 3.90 1.35
CA LEU A 50 2.81 4.88 2.11
C LEU A 50 3.57 6.20 2.13
N LEU A 51 2.88 7.29 1.78
CA LEU A 51 3.49 8.61 1.82
C LEU A 51 2.47 9.65 2.29
N ASP A 52 2.94 10.86 2.54
CA ASP A 52 2.10 11.97 3.00
C ASP A 52 1.29 11.55 4.24
N ASP A 53 0.01 11.84 4.26
CA ASP A 53 -0.82 11.58 5.43
C ASP A 53 -1.07 10.11 5.70
N ALA A 54 -0.81 9.24 4.72
CA ALA A 54 -1.03 7.81 4.92
C ALA A 54 -0.09 7.24 5.98
N VAL A 55 1.08 7.86 6.22
CA VAL A 55 2.00 7.35 7.23
C VAL A 55 1.45 7.48 8.64
N GLU A 56 0.40 8.26 8.84
CA GLU A 56 -0.27 8.35 10.15
C GLU A 56 -0.81 7.00 10.62
N ASP A 57 -1.07 6.09 9.70
CA ASP A 57 -1.54 4.75 10.05
C ASP A 57 -0.54 4.00 10.94
N LEU A 58 0.73 4.39 10.87
CA LEU A 58 1.77 3.71 11.64
C LEU A 58 1.71 4.03 13.13
N ARG A 59 0.87 4.99 13.53
CA ARG A 59 0.59 5.20 14.95
C ARG A 59 -0.32 4.10 15.50
N GLY A 60 -1.02 3.39 14.60
CA GLY A 60 -1.76 2.18 14.95
C GLY A 60 -1.05 0.96 14.39
N ASN A 61 -1.81 -0.05 13.99
CA ASN A 61 -1.20 -1.31 13.55
C ASN A 61 -1.89 -1.96 12.35
N SER A 62 -2.71 -1.24 11.60
CA SER A 62 -3.45 -1.89 10.52
C SER A 62 -2.56 -2.38 9.40
N PHE A 63 -1.51 -1.62 9.04
CA PHE A 63 -0.59 -2.11 8.01
C PHE A 63 0.34 -3.20 8.51
N GLN A 64 0.62 -3.23 9.80
CA GLN A 64 1.36 -4.36 10.35
C GLN A 64 0.57 -5.65 10.22
N THR A 65 -0.75 -5.58 10.39
CA THR A 65 -1.61 -6.73 10.17
C THR A 65 -1.56 -7.18 8.72
N LEU A 66 -1.61 -6.24 7.77
CA LEU A 66 -1.52 -6.60 6.35
C LEU A 66 -0.16 -7.21 6.01
N GLN A 67 0.91 -6.76 6.66
CA GLN A 67 2.23 -7.38 6.46
C GLN A 67 2.24 -8.84 6.93
N THR A 68 1.57 -9.11 8.04
CA THR A 68 1.46 -10.48 8.53
C THR A 68 0.78 -11.37 7.50
N LEU A 69 -0.11 -10.78 6.71
CA LEU A 69 -0.81 -11.51 5.64
C LEU A 69 0.01 -11.57 4.34
N GLY A 70 1.17 -10.92 4.30
CA GLY A 70 2.08 -11.03 3.17
C GLY A 70 2.40 -9.75 2.41
N ALA A 71 1.80 -8.63 2.77
CA ALA A 71 2.10 -7.37 2.08
C ALA A 71 3.51 -6.90 2.41
N LYS A 72 4.21 -6.38 1.42
CA LYS A 72 5.51 -5.75 1.60
C LYS A 72 5.30 -4.25 1.62
N VAL A 73 5.63 -3.62 2.74
CA VAL A 73 5.30 -2.21 2.96
C VAL A 73 6.56 -1.38 3.05
N CYS A 74 6.64 -0.37 2.17
CA CYS A 74 7.66 0.67 2.21
C CYS A 74 7.00 1.97 2.62
N VAL A 75 7.75 2.83 3.30
CA VAL A 75 7.19 4.07 3.85
C VAL A 75 8.08 5.23 3.49
N CYS A 76 7.48 6.35 3.13
CA CYS A 76 8.23 7.56 2.78
C CYS A 76 8.98 8.07 3.99
N ALA A 77 10.31 8.03 3.92
CA ALA A 77 11.16 8.44 5.04
C ALA A 77 10.97 9.91 5.38
N LEU A 78 10.78 10.75 4.37
CA LEU A 78 10.57 12.17 4.60
C LEU A 78 9.26 12.44 5.36
N ALA A 79 8.20 11.74 4.98
CA ALA A 79 6.91 11.92 5.65
C ALA A 79 6.99 11.47 7.11
N LEU A 80 7.70 10.38 7.38
CA LEU A 80 7.90 9.92 8.75
C LEU A 80 8.63 10.97 9.57
N ASP A 81 9.69 11.53 8.99
CA ASP A 81 10.50 12.53 9.68
C ASP A 81 9.67 13.78 9.98
N GLU A 82 8.93 14.26 8.99
CA GLU A 82 8.11 15.46 9.15
C GLU A 82 7.04 15.31 10.21
N LYS A 83 6.51 14.10 10.37
CA LYS A 83 5.44 13.84 11.32
C LYS A 83 5.92 13.29 12.66
N GLY A 84 7.21 13.05 12.78
CA GLY A 84 7.78 12.51 14.01
C GLY A 84 7.31 11.10 14.32
N ILE A 85 7.14 10.29 13.30
CA ILE A 85 6.67 8.91 13.45
C ILE A 85 7.82 7.96 13.23
N GLU A 86 7.99 7.00 14.15
CA GLU A 86 9.01 5.97 14.01
C GLU A 86 8.55 4.90 13.03
N CYS A 87 9.46 4.46 12.17
CA CYS A 87 9.18 3.38 11.25
C CYS A 87 9.26 2.05 11.99
N PRO A 88 8.22 1.21 11.91
CA PRO A 88 8.33 -0.14 12.48
C PRO A 88 9.47 -0.92 11.84
N ASP A 89 10.12 -1.78 12.62
CA ASP A 89 11.26 -2.56 12.13
C ASP A 89 10.91 -3.44 10.93
N SER A 90 9.66 -3.85 10.84
CA SER A 90 9.20 -4.73 9.75
C SER A 90 8.99 -4.00 8.43
N MET A 91 9.04 -2.67 8.44
CA MET A 91 8.81 -1.86 7.24
C MET A 91 10.08 -1.20 6.78
N VAL A 92 10.13 -0.78 5.52
CA VAL A 92 11.33 -0.20 4.92
C VAL A 92 11.11 1.30 4.70
N PRO A 93 11.79 2.17 5.47
CA PRO A 93 11.75 3.60 5.19
C PRO A 93 12.58 3.85 3.94
N SER A 94 12.05 4.62 2.99
CA SER A 94 12.72 4.79 1.71
C SER A 94 12.30 6.09 1.04
N GLY A 95 13.01 6.44 -0.02
CA GLY A 95 12.68 7.62 -0.81
C GLY A 95 11.75 7.29 -1.96
N LEU A 96 11.52 8.29 -2.80
CA LEU A 96 10.60 8.15 -3.92
C LEU A 96 11.11 7.20 -5.00
N THR A 97 12.41 6.91 -4.99
CA THR A 97 12.97 5.91 -5.92
C THR A 97 12.30 4.55 -5.71
N MET A 98 12.04 4.18 -4.44
CA MET A 98 11.36 2.92 -4.14
C MET A 98 9.94 2.93 -4.67
N MET A 99 9.25 4.08 -4.56
CA MET A 99 7.90 4.20 -5.11
C MET A 99 7.93 3.97 -6.62
N SER A 100 8.90 4.59 -7.31
CA SER A 100 9.05 4.40 -8.75
C SER A 100 9.32 2.95 -9.10
N ASP A 101 10.16 2.27 -8.31
CA ASP A 101 10.45 0.86 -8.55
C ASP A 101 9.21 0.01 -8.42
N ILE A 102 8.39 0.26 -7.40
CA ILE A 102 7.14 -0.47 -7.23
C ILE A 102 6.24 -0.26 -8.43
N MET A 103 6.11 1.00 -8.88
CA MET A 103 5.24 1.32 -10.01
C MET A 103 5.71 0.67 -11.30
N LEU A 104 7.03 0.65 -11.52
CA LEU A 104 7.58 0.12 -12.76
C LEU A 104 7.54 -1.40 -12.84
N HIS A 105 7.66 -2.07 -11.70
CA HIS A 105 7.78 -3.53 -11.68
C HIS A 105 6.51 -4.26 -11.31
N SER A 106 5.41 -3.53 -11.07
CA SER A 106 4.13 -4.15 -10.77
C SER A 106 3.31 -4.30 -12.05
N HIS A 107 2.54 -5.38 -12.13
CA HIS A 107 1.65 -5.59 -13.26
C HIS A 107 0.53 -4.56 -13.26
N ARG A 108 0.05 -4.19 -12.08
CA ARG A 108 -0.95 -3.15 -11.93
C ARG A 108 -0.60 -2.28 -10.73
N VAL A 109 -0.99 -1.01 -10.80
CA VAL A 109 -0.73 -0.06 -9.72
C VAL A 109 -2.02 0.68 -9.41
N PHE A 110 -2.34 0.79 -8.13
CA PHE A 110 -3.49 1.55 -7.66
C PHE A 110 -2.98 2.71 -6.82
N LEU A 111 -3.53 3.90 -7.08
CA LEU A 111 -3.17 5.11 -6.36
C LEU A 111 -4.37 5.62 -5.58
N PHE A 112 -4.19 5.86 -4.29
CA PHE A 112 -5.24 6.36 -3.41
C PHE A 112 -4.81 7.69 -2.82
N ASN A 113 -5.54 8.73 -3.19
CA ASN A 113 -5.28 10.10 -2.73
C ASN A 113 -6.18 10.46 -1.59
#